data_718dfe6766f42b1e55ef419bb6410f10
#
_entry.id   718dfe6766f42b1e55ef419bb6410f10
#
_cell.length_a   1.000
_cell.length_b   1.000
_cell.length_c   1.000
_cell.angle_alpha   90.00
_cell.angle_beta   90.00
_cell.angle_gamma   90.00
#
_symmetry.space_group_name_H-M   'P 1'
#
loop_
_entity.id
_entity.type
_entity.pdbx_description
1 polymer ?
#
loop_
_entity_poly.entity_id
_entity_poly.type
_entity_poly.pdbx_seq_one_letter_code
_entity_poly.pdbx_strand_id
1 'polypeptide(L)'
;MSRRPTRLRDGPSGAGAQAAILEAVGDQIDNDDPPEVRQAYERLRKLGHSVGDARKLIAACLSVEIWHTLHPQGGGYNRERYLGALKELPQLPESLR
;
A
#
# COMPACT_ATOMS: atom_id res chain seq x y z
N MET A 1 -11.63 -14.89 29.74
CA MET A 1 -11.64 -14.63 29.26
C MET A 1 -11.61 -14.19 28.36
N SER A 2 -11.42 -14.23 28.35
CA SER A 2 -11.36 -13.92 27.52
C SER A 2 -11.19 -13.53 26.70
N ARG A 3 -10.97 -13.36 26.39
CA ARG A 3 -10.88 -12.96 25.63
C ARG A 3 -10.75 -12.72 24.72
N ARG A 4 -10.14 -12.62 24.49
CA ARG A 4 -9.97 -12.41 23.62
C ARG A 4 -10.65 -12.22 22.44
N PRO A 5 -11.24 -12.46 22.11
CA PRO A 5 -12.19 -12.25 21.04
C PRO A 5 -12.01 -10.93 20.36
N THR A 6 -11.47 -10.05 21.03
CA THR A 6 -11.19 -8.74 20.54
C THR A 6 -10.37 -8.74 19.29
N ARG A 7 -9.51 -9.68 19.22
CA ARG A 7 -8.63 -9.77 18.13
C ARG A 7 -9.27 -10.00 16.82
N LEU A 8 -10.42 -10.61 16.85
CA LEU A 8 -11.11 -10.89 15.64
C LEU A 8 -11.51 -9.62 14.93
N ARG A 9 -11.89 -8.64 15.70
CA ARG A 9 -12.25 -7.38 15.11
C ARG A 9 -11.08 -6.70 14.51
N ASP A 10 -9.96 -6.86 15.13
CA ASP A 10 -8.77 -6.21 14.65
C ASP A 10 -8.37 -6.69 13.28
N GLY A 11 -8.66 -7.93 12.97
CA GLY A 11 -8.29 -8.49 11.71
C GLY A 11 -8.86 -7.74 10.51
N PRO A 12 -10.16 -7.52 10.46
CA PRO A 12 -10.76 -6.87 9.30
C PRO A 12 -10.51 -5.37 9.24
N SER A 13 -10.07 -4.79 10.31
CA SER A 13 -9.87 -3.34 10.31
C SER A 13 -8.48 -3.00 10.79
N GLY A 14 -8.05 -1.84 10.48
CA GLY A 14 -6.84 -1.28 11.01
C GLY A 14 -5.62 -2.14 10.82
N ALA A 15 -5.07 -2.61 11.93
CA ALA A 15 -3.76 -3.24 11.91
C ALA A 15 -3.67 -4.47 11.02
N GLY A 16 -4.71 -5.30 11.00
CA GLY A 16 -4.69 -6.50 10.18
C GLY A 16 -4.67 -6.19 8.70
N ALA A 17 -5.51 -5.25 8.27
CA ALA A 17 -5.56 -4.86 6.88
C ALA A 17 -4.26 -4.17 6.46
N GLN A 18 -3.74 -3.33 7.32
CA GLN A 18 -2.51 -2.63 7.01
C GLN A 18 -1.34 -3.60 6.90
N ALA A 19 -1.26 -4.59 7.78
CA ALA A 19 -0.21 -5.58 7.72
C ALA A 19 -0.26 -6.36 6.41
N ALA A 20 -1.47 -6.71 5.96
CA ALA A 20 -1.62 -7.43 4.70
C ALA A 20 -1.17 -6.58 3.51
N ILE A 21 -1.49 -5.30 3.53
CA ILE A 21 -1.07 -4.41 2.45
C ILE A 21 0.45 -4.27 2.43
N LEU A 22 1.06 -4.11 3.60
CA LEU A 22 2.52 -4.00 3.68
C LEU A 22 3.20 -5.27 3.20
N GLU A 23 2.61 -6.41 3.51
CA GLU A 23 3.15 -7.68 3.04
C GLU A 23 3.06 -7.78 1.51
N ALA A 24 1.95 -7.34 0.94
CA ALA A 24 1.78 -7.34 -0.50
C ALA A 24 2.82 -6.44 -1.17
N VAL A 25 3.08 -5.27 -0.57
CA VAL A 25 4.10 -4.36 -1.08
C VAL A 25 5.47 -5.03 -1.04
N GLY A 26 5.78 -5.71 0.06
CA GLY A 26 7.04 -6.42 0.17
C GLY A 26 7.19 -7.49 -0.91
N ASP A 27 6.13 -8.21 -1.18
CA ASP A 27 6.15 -9.23 -2.23
C ASP A 27 6.37 -8.61 -3.61
N GLN A 28 5.74 -7.48 -3.88
CA GLN A 28 5.94 -6.79 -5.15
C GLN A 28 7.38 -6.33 -5.32
N ILE A 29 7.98 -5.83 -4.25
CA ILE A 29 9.38 -5.41 -4.29
C ILE A 29 10.29 -6.61 -4.53
N ASP A 30 10.07 -7.68 -3.79
CA ASP A 30 10.92 -8.86 -3.86
C ASP A 30 10.82 -9.55 -5.22
N ASN A 31 9.63 -9.56 -5.79
CA ASN A 31 9.39 -10.22 -7.07
C ASN A 31 9.61 -9.30 -8.27
N ASP A 32 9.90 -8.03 -8.01
CA ASP A 32 10.12 -7.03 -9.07
C ASP A 32 8.91 -7.00 -10.03
N ASP A 33 7.71 -7.06 -9.46
CA ASP A 33 6.49 -7.14 -10.25
C ASP A 33 5.35 -6.42 -9.53
N PRO A 34 4.92 -5.27 -10.04
CA PRO A 34 5.47 -4.62 -11.24
C PRO A 34 6.80 -3.95 -10.95
N PRO A 35 7.66 -3.83 -11.94
CA PRO A 35 8.99 -3.24 -11.72
C PRO A 35 8.94 -1.82 -11.19
N GLU A 36 7.88 -1.09 -11.49
CA GLU A 36 7.74 0.29 -11.03
C GLU A 36 7.67 0.38 -9.52
N VAL A 37 7.17 -0.66 -8.84
CA VAL A 37 7.14 -0.67 -7.38
C VAL A 37 8.55 -0.68 -6.83
N ARG A 38 9.39 -1.54 -7.36
CA ARG A 38 10.77 -1.62 -6.91
C ARG A 38 11.54 -0.34 -7.23
N GLN A 39 11.29 0.23 -8.41
CA GLN A 39 11.91 1.48 -8.78
C GLN A 39 11.54 2.59 -7.82
N ALA A 40 10.26 2.68 -7.44
CA ALA A 40 9.83 3.68 -6.47
C ALA A 40 10.47 3.44 -5.11
N TYR A 41 10.54 2.19 -4.70
CA TYR A 41 11.16 1.84 -3.43
C TYR A 41 12.63 2.29 -3.41
N GLU A 42 13.38 1.96 -4.45
CA GLU A 42 14.79 2.32 -4.51
C GLU A 42 14.98 3.83 -4.52
N ARG A 43 14.14 4.54 -5.27
CA ARG A 43 14.22 5.99 -5.31
C ARG A 43 13.96 6.60 -3.93
N LEU A 44 12.94 6.10 -3.23
CA LEU A 44 12.62 6.61 -1.90
C LEU A 44 13.76 6.34 -0.92
N ARG A 45 14.40 5.19 -1.02
CA ARG A 45 15.55 4.89 -0.18
C ARG A 45 16.69 5.87 -0.45
N LYS A 46 16.93 6.19 -1.71
CA LYS A 46 17.96 7.15 -2.06
C LYS A 46 17.65 8.55 -1.55
N LEU A 47 16.38 8.89 -1.44
CA LEU A 47 15.97 10.16 -0.90
C LEU A 47 16.08 10.22 0.63
N GLY A 48 16.42 9.11 1.26
CA GLY A 48 16.63 9.10 2.71
C GLY A 48 15.51 8.49 3.51
N HIS A 49 14.45 8.00 2.87
CA HIS A 49 13.38 7.35 3.61
C HIS A 49 13.84 5.99 4.11
N SER A 50 13.42 5.62 5.32
CA SER A 50 13.74 4.32 5.87
C SER A 50 13.02 3.23 5.09
N VAL A 51 13.46 1.98 5.27
CA VAL A 51 12.76 0.84 4.67
C VAL A 51 11.28 0.86 5.02
N GLY A 52 10.97 1.07 6.30
CA GLY A 52 9.58 1.10 6.75
C GLY A 52 8.79 2.24 6.12
N ASP A 53 9.37 3.43 6.08
CA ASP A 53 8.68 4.59 5.52
C ASP A 53 8.48 4.44 4.02
N ALA A 54 9.48 3.95 3.30
CA ALA A 54 9.36 3.74 1.88
C ALA A 54 8.23 2.75 1.56
N ARG A 55 8.17 1.67 2.34
CA ARG A 55 7.12 0.66 2.13
C ARG A 55 5.74 1.22 2.47
N LYS A 56 5.64 2.04 3.51
CA LYS A 56 4.37 2.65 3.87
C LYS A 56 3.87 3.61 2.81
N LEU A 57 4.76 4.36 2.20
CA LEU A 57 4.38 5.27 1.12
C LEU A 57 3.84 4.50 -0.08
N ILE A 58 4.49 3.40 -0.44
CA ILE A 58 3.99 2.55 -1.51
C ILE A 58 2.66 1.92 -1.12
N ALA A 59 2.55 1.48 0.12
CA ALA A 59 1.31 0.89 0.62
C ALA A 59 0.14 1.88 0.56
N ALA A 60 0.40 3.16 0.76
CA ALA A 60 -0.63 4.17 0.63
C ALA A 60 -1.19 4.19 -0.78
N CYS A 61 -0.34 4.10 -1.79
CA CYS A 61 -0.78 4.05 -3.17
C CYS A 61 -1.62 2.80 -3.45
N LEU A 62 -1.17 1.67 -2.92
CA LEU A 62 -1.90 0.42 -3.12
C LEU A 62 -3.26 0.44 -2.41
N SER A 63 -3.33 1.08 -1.25
CA SER A 63 -4.58 1.16 -0.49
C SER A 63 -5.67 1.88 -1.27
N VAL A 64 -5.29 2.87 -2.07
CA VAL A 64 -6.27 3.56 -2.92
C VAL A 64 -6.89 2.59 -3.92
N GLU A 65 -6.06 1.74 -4.51
CA GLU A 65 -6.56 0.75 -5.47
C GLU A 65 -7.43 -0.31 -4.81
N ILE A 66 -7.08 -0.69 -3.60
CA ILE A 66 -7.89 -1.62 -2.84
C ILE A 66 -9.27 -1.02 -2.55
N TRP A 67 -9.30 0.26 -2.17
CA TRP A 67 -10.56 0.95 -1.95
C TRP A 67 -11.45 0.91 -3.20
N HIS A 68 -10.87 1.22 -4.36
CA HIS A 68 -11.62 1.20 -5.62
C HIS A 68 -12.13 -0.19 -5.95
N THR A 69 -11.39 -1.21 -5.58
CA THR A 69 -11.79 -2.59 -5.82
C THR A 69 -12.96 -3.00 -4.95
N LEU A 70 -12.97 -2.51 -3.70
CA LEU A 70 -13.97 -2.92 -2.72
C LEU A 70 -15.28 -2.13 -2.80
N HIS A 71 -15.28 -0.99 -3.46
CA HIS A 71 -16.46 -0.13 -3.52
C HIS A 71 -17.11 -0.23 -4.89
N PRO A 72 -18.44 -0.45 -4.94
CA PRO A 72 -19.12 -0.66 -6.23
C PRO A 72 -18.94 0.46 -7.22
N GLN A 73 -18.89 1.70 -6.77
CA GLN A 73 -18.72 2.83 -7.66
C GLN A 73 -17.26 3.15 -7.89
N GLY A 74 -16.34 2.37 -7.34
CA GLY A 74 -14.93 2.70 -7.39
C GLY A 74 -14.25 2.40 -8.70
N GLY A 75 -14.84 1.56 -9.52
CA GLY A 75 -14.27 1.24 -10.83
C GLY A 75 -13.19 0.17 -10.83
N GLY A 76 -12.84 -0.37 -9.68
CA GLY A 76 -11.86 -1.43 -9.58
C GLY A 76 -10.41 -0.96 -9.68
N TYR A 77 -9.52 -1.92 -9.74
CA TYR A 77 -8.09 -1.66 -9.83
C TYR A 77 -7.73 -1.00 -11.16
N ASN A 78 -6.91 0.02 -11.09
CA ASN A 78 -6.43 0.71 -12.29
C ASN A 78 -4.91 0.77 -12.24
N ARG A 79 -4.28 -0.04 -13.07
CA ARG A 79 -2.83 -0.14 -13.09
C ARG A 79 -2.16 1.21 -13.37
N GLU A 80 -2.68 1.97 -14.32
CA GLU A 80 -2.09 3.25 -14.67
C GLU A 80 -2.17 4.24 -13.52
N ARG A 81 -3.29 4.24 -12.81
CA ARG A 81 -3.42 5.11 -11.64
C ARG A 81 -2.42 4.73 -10.56
N TYR A 82 -2.26 3.44 -10.32
CA TYR A 82 -1.31 2.95 -9.33
C TYR A 82 0.13 3.34 -9.70
N LEU A 83 0.52 3.03 -10.94
CA LEU A 83 1.88 3.34 -11.38
C LEU A 83 2.15 4.84 -11.41
N GLY A 84 1.16 5.63 -11.78
CA GLY A 84 1.28 7.09 -11.75
C GLY A 84 1.47 7.60 -10.34
N ALA A 85 0.71 7.04 -9.37
CA ALA A 85 0.85 7.44 -7.98
C ALA A 85 2.24 7.10 -7.44
N LEU A 86 2.79 5.96 -7.84
CA LEU A 86 4.14 5.58 -7.42
C LEU A 86 5.18 6.58 -7.89
N LYS A 87 5.01 7.13 -9.08
CA LYS A 87 5.95 8.10 -9.62
C LYS A 87 5.94 9.41 -8.85
N GLU A 88 4.81 9.75 -8.24
CA GLU A 88 4.67 10.99 -7.50
C GLU A 88 5.23 10.91 -6.08
N LEU A 89 5.48 9.71 -5.59
CA LEU A 89 5.99 9.58 -4.23
C LEU A 89 7.30 10.32 -4.07
N PRO A 90 7.57 10.95 -2.93
CA PRO A 90 6.85 10.81 -1.65
C PRO A 90 5.56 11.61 -1.53
N GLN A 91 5.12 12.29 -2.57
CA GLN A 91 3.84 12.97 -2.53
C GLN A 91 2.72 11.94 -2.59
N LEU A 92 1.85 11.96 -1.61
CA LEU A 92 0.75 10.99 -1.52
C LEU A 92 -0.32 11.26 -2.57
N PRO A 93 -1.08 10.22 -2.95
CA PRO A 93 -2.22 10.41 -3.84
C PRO A 93 -3.17 11.47 -3.31
N GLU A 94 -3.79 12.19 -4.23
CA GLU A 94 -4.65 13.31 -3.87
C GLU A 94 -5.75 12.90 -2.91
N SER A 95 -6.31 11.72 -3.09
CA SER A 95 -7.38 11.23 -2.23
C SER A 95 -6.93 11.02 -0.79
N LEU A 96 -5.64 10.98 -0.53
CA LEU A 96 -5.10 10.79 0.81
C LEU A 96 -4.50 12.07 1.40
N ARG A 97 -4.56 13.17 0.67
CA ARG A 97 -3.99 14.44 1.15
C ARG A 97 -5.01 15.34 1.84
#